data_37276114ca0dc06e19b970f48506ea98
#
_entry.id   37276114ca0dc06e19b970f48506ea98
#
_cell.length_a   1.000
_cell.length_b   1.000
_cell.length_c   1.000
_cell.angle_alpha   90.00
_cell.angle_beta   90.00
_cell.angle_gamma   90.00
#
_symmetry.space_group_name_H-M   'P 1'
#
loop_
_entity.id
_entity.type
_entity.pdbx_description
1 polymer ?
#
loop_
_entity_poly.entity_id
_entity_poly.type
_entity_poly.pdbx_seq_one_letter_code
_entity_poly.pdbx_strand_id
1 'polypeptide(L)'
;LVDAEGKISYSIRAGGKEYIYHEDELIYPGDVWDDIEHLHQRDPERTGYSTQKPEALLARIIKASSRPGDLVMDLFSGSGTTAAAAARLGRPFVAVDASPVSLLVLRKRLLLAQQEIDLFSRPGEALLSYSLQPPELPAPALTIERRDREVRVSPREGGLAYLALGEVREGIFHPLAYDLEPTPGRALAAPAYAVQAADIFGSSGVWAL
;
A
#
# COMPACT_ATOMS: atom_id res chain seq x y z
N LEU A 1 30.47 -1.52 -25.54
CA LEU A 1 31.65 -0.70 -25.80
C LEU A 1 31.75 0.39 -24.74
N VAL A 2 32.98 0.69 -24.31
CA VAL A 2 33.23 1.81 -23.38
C VAL A 2 34.10 2.79 -24.13
N ASP A 3 33.68 4.06 -24.20
CA ASP A 3 34.46 5.11 -24.86
C ASP A 3 35.60 5.65 -23.98
N ALA A 4 36.37 6.60 -24.49
CA ALA A 4 37.50 7.17 -23.80
C ALA A 4 37.10 7.97 -22.54
N GLU A 5 35.86 8.44 -22.46
CA GLU A 5 35.25 9.15 -21.33
C GLU A 5 34.62 8.19 -20.32
N GLY A 6 34.66 6.86 -20.55
CA GLY A 6 34.09 5.84 -19.70
C GLY A 6 32.58 5.61 -19.90
N LYS A 7 31.98 6.19 -20.95
CA LYS A 7 30.57 6.03 -21.27
C LYS A 7 30.29 4.68 -21.93
N ILE A 8 29.30 3.96 -21.44
CA ILE A 8 28.92 2.65 -21.94
C ILE A 8 27.93 2.81 -23.09
N SER A 9 28.23 2.13 -24.20
CA SER A 9 27.32 2.01 -25.35
C SER A 9 27.12 0.54 -25.72
N TYR A 10 25.93 0.21 -26.18
CA TYR A 10 25.60 -1.10 -26.76
C TYR A 10 24.94 -0.92 -28.13
N SER A 11 25.15 -1.87 -29.03
CA SER A 11 24.53 -1.83 -30.36
C SER A 11 23.63 -3.04 -30.58
N ILE A 12 22.51 -2.78 -31.27
CA ILE A 12 21.58 -3.80 -31.72
C ILE A 12 21.52 -3.73 -33.25
N ARG A 13 21.62 -4.90 -33.92
CA ARG A 13 21.42 -5.00 -35.36
C ARG A 13 20.01 -5.50 -35.67
N ALA A 14 19.23 -4.67 -36.37
CA ALA A 14 17.90 -5.02 -36.82
C ALA A 14 17.66 -4.50 -38.24
N GLY A 15 17.09 -5.35 -39.11
CA GLY A 15 16.79 -4.98 -40.51
C GLY A 15 18.00 -4.52 -41.33
N GLY A 16 19.20 -5.07 -41.05
CA GLY A 16 20.44 -4.71 -41.74
C GLY A 16 21.04 -3.36 -41.33
N LYS A 17 20.46 -2.71 -40.32
CA LYS A 17 20.97 -1.46 -39.71
C LYS A 17 21.49 -1.75 -38.32
N GLU A 18 22.52 -1.00 -37.92
CA GLU A 18 23.05 -1.01 -36.57
C GLU A 18 22.53 0.23 -35.82
N TYR A 19 21.95 0.01 -34.64
CA TYR A 19 21.45 1.05 -33.75
C TYR A 19 22.37 1.06 -32.54
N ILE A 20 22.95 2.22 -32.23
CA ILE A 20 23.84 2.42 -31.07
C ILE A 20 23.02 3.17 -30.01
N TYR A 21 23.01 2.64 -28.79
CA TYR A 21 22.36 3.23 -27.62
C TYR A 21 23.43 3.55 -26.57
N HIS A 22 23.26 4.65 -25.88
CA HIS A 22 24.09 5.04 -24.75
C HIS A 22 23.34 4.81 -23.44
N GLU A 23 24.07 4.48 -22.37
CA GLU A 23 23.49 4.12 -21.06
C GLU A 23 22.61 5.25 -20.47
N ASP A 24 22.94 6.50 -20.77
CA ASP A 24 22.23 7.72 -20.35
C ASP A 24 21.15 8.20 -21.33
N GLU A 25 20.93 7.46 -22.43
CA GLU A 25 19.94 7.82 -23.43
C GLU A 25 18.53 7.41 -22.96
N LEU A 26 17.58 8.34 -23.01
CA LEU A 26 16.18 8.05 -22.71
C LEU A 26 15.61 7.16 -23.82
N ILE A 27 15.46 5.87 -23.54
CA ILE A 27 14.83 4.91 -24.42
C ILE A 27 13.34 4.86 -24.09
N TYR A 28 12.51 4.99 -25.13
CA TYR A 28 11.07 4.73 -24.97
C TYR A 28 10.87 3.26 -24.56
N PRO A 29 10.06 2.98 -23.53
CA PRO A 29 9.76 1.60 -23.19
C PRO A 29 9.11 0.90 -24.38
N GLY A 30 9.58 -0.32 -24.67
CA GLY A 30 8.97 -1.18 -25.67
C GLY A 30 7.54 -1.57 -25.30
N ASP A 31 6.86 -2.21 -26.22
CA ASP A 31 5.51 -2.75 -26.03
C ASP A 31 5.49 -4.13 -25.34
N VAL A 32 6.66 -4.74 -25.16
CA VAL A 32 6.87 -5.98 -24.39
C VAL A 32 7.76 -5.68 -23.19
N TRP A 33 7.30 -6.04 -22.00
CA TRP A 33 8.01 -5.82 -20.73
C TRP A 33 8.35 -7.18 -20.09
N ASP A 34 9.46 -7.75 -20.47
CA ASP A 34 9.98 -9.05 -20.02
C ASP A 34 10.93 -8.92 -18.81
N ASP A 35 11.29 -7.71 -18.43
CA ASP A 35 12.15 -7.37 -17.30
C ASP A 35 11.40 -7.29 -15.95
N ILE A 36 10.06 -7.38 -15.95
CA ILE A 36 9.24 -7.40 -14.74
C ILE A 36 8.77 -8.83 -14.48
N GLU A 37 9.38 -9.46 -13.49
CA GLU A 37 9.02 -10.81 -13.10
C GLU A 37 7.65 -10.88 -12.41
N HIS A 38 6.99 -12.03 -12.50
CA HIS A 38 5.78 -12.30 -11.74
C HIS A 38 6.10 -12.56 -10.26
N LEU A 39 5.15 -12.32 -9.38
CA LEU A 39 5.31 -12.57 -7.95
C LEU A 39 5.39 -14.07 -7.67
N HIS A 40 6.53 -14.54 -7.18
CA HIS A 40 6.72 -15.92 -6.72
C HIS A 40 5.97 -16.19 -5.41
N GLN A 41 5.77 -17.46 -5.05
CA GLN A 41 5.03 -17.83 -3.84
C GLN A 41 5.63 -17.28 -2.54
N ARG A 42 6.95 -17.09 -2.50
CA ARG A 42 7.70 -16.58 -1.33
C ARG A 42 8.12 -15.12 -1.47
N ASP A 43 7.56 -14.41 -2.42
CA ASP A 43 7.89 -13.00 -2.65
C ASP A 43 7.41 -12.17 -1.44
N PRO A 44 8.27 -11.34 -0.84
CA PRO A 44 7.91 -10.50 0.30
C PRO A 44 6.79 -9.49 -0.03
N GLU A 45 6.61 -9.12 -1.29
CA GLU A 45 5.52 -8.25 -1.74
C GLU A 45 4.15 -8.94 -1.67
N ARG A 46 4.09 -10.26 -1.58
CA ARG A 46 2.81 -11.00 -1.62
C ARG A 46 1.94 -10.71 -0.41
N THR A 47 0.72 -10.30 -0.70
CA THR A 47 -0.31 -10.04 0.31
C THR A 47 -1.24 -11.24 0.56
N GLY A 48 -1.08 -12.33 -0.20
CA GLY A 48 -2.04 -13.44 -0.21
C GLY A 48 -3.25 -13.25 -1.12
N TYR A 49 -3.41 -12.08 -1.73
CA TYR A 49 -4.48 -11.84 -2.71
C TYR A 49 -4.16 -12.55 -4.02
N SER A 50 -5.10 -13.41 -4.50
CA SER A 50 -4.82 -14.37 -5.58
C SER A 50 -4.42 -13.75 -6.92
N THR A 51 -4.91 -12.55 -7.23
CA THR A 51 -4.69 -11.86 -8.52
C THR A 51 -3.76 -10.67 -8.41
N GLN A 52 -2.94 -10.60 -7.36
CA GLN A 52 -1.99 -9.51 -7.15
C GLN A 52 -1.00 -9.41 -8.30
N LYS A 53 -0.79 -8.17 -8.78
CA LYS A 53 0.23 -7.83 -9.77
C LYS A 53 1.49 -7.30 -9.07
N PRO A 54 2.68 -7.43 -9.68
CA PRO A 54 3.90 -6.80 -9.17
C PRO A 54 3.77 -5.29 -9.10
N GLU A 55 4.23 -4.68 -8.02
CA GLU A 55 4.16 -3.23 -7.84
C GLU A 55 5.03 -2.49 -8.89
N ALA A 56 6.16 -3.10 -9.30
CA ALA A 56 7.01 -2.58 -10.36
C ALA A 56 6.25 -2.36 -11.67
N LEU A 57 5.30 -3.25 -12.02
CA LEU A 57 4.46 -3.10 -13.20
C LEU A 57 3.57 -1.87 -13.11
N LEU A 58 2.86 -1.70 -11.97
CA LEU A 58 1.97 -0.55 -11.76
C LEU A 58 2.78 0.75 -11.66
N ALA A 59 3.94 0.72 -11.02
CA ALA A 59 4.84 1.87 -10.95
C ALA A 59 5.30 2.34 -12.35
N ARG A 60 5.62 1.41 -13.26
CA ARG A 60 5.97 1.73 -14.65
C ARG A 60 4.80 2.37 -15.38
N ILE A 61 3.60 1.77 -15.30
CA ILE A 61 2.38 2.31 -15.94
C ILE A 61 2.10 3.71 -15.42
N ILE A 62 2.13 3.92 -14.11
CA ILE A 62 1.84 5.21 -13.48
C ILE A 62 2.87 6.27 -13.91
N LYS A 63 4.17 5.93 -13.91
CA LYS A 63 5.22 6.86 -14.34
C LYS A 63 5.09 7.24 -15.81
N ALA A 64 4.72 6.30 -16.67
CA ALA A 64 4.56 6.53 -18.10
C ALA A 64 3.32 7.36 -18.45
N SER A 65 2.26 7.31 -17.63
CA SER A 65 0.96 7.88 -17.94
C SER A 65 0.53 9.06 -17.07
N SER A 66 1.33 9.45 -16.06
CA SER A 66 0.98 10.53 -15.13
C SER A 66 2.20 11.28 -14.62
N ARG A 67 2.00 12.50 -14.12
CA ARG A 67 3.00 13.34 -13.44
C ARG A 67 2.83 13.23 -11.92
N PRO A 68 3.87 13.53 -11.12
CA PRO A 68 3.70 13.70 -9.68
C PRO A 68 2.55 14.68 -9.35
N GLY A 69 1.65 14.29 -8.44
CA GLY A 69 0.47 15.05 -8.08
C GLY A 69 -0.79 14.77 -8.91
N ASP A 70 -0.70 14.08 -10.05
CA ASP A 70 -1.88 13.68 -10.82
C ASP A 70 -2.66 12.58 -10.08
N LEU A 71 -3.99 12.61 -10.21
CA LEU A 71 -4.87 11.60 -9.62
C LEU A 71 -4.77 10.26 -10.38
N VAL A 72 -4.50 9.19 -9.65
CA VAL A 72 -4.53 7.81 -10.15
C VAL A 72 -5.83 7.14 -9.69
N MET A 73 -6.58 6.54 -10.59
CA MET A 73 -7.85 5.86 -10.28
C MET A 73 -7.80 4.39 -10.71
N ASP A 74 -8.23 3.51 -9.78
CA ASP A 74 -8.41 2.07 -10.04
C ASP A 74 -9.76 1.62 -9.49
N LEU A 75 -10.69 1.31 -10.39
CA LEU A 75 -12.08 0.93 -10.02
C LEU A 75 -12.24 -0.56 -9.70
N PHE A 76 -11.19 -1.36 -9.84
CA PHE A 76 -11.16 -2.79 -9.55
C PHE A 76 -9.85 -3.14 -8.84
N SER A 77 -9.58 -2.46 -7.73
CA SER A 77 -8.25 -2.34 -7.13
C SER A 77 -7.67 -3.65 -6.58
N GLY A 78 -8.49 -4.66 -6.34
CA GLY A 78 -8.06 -5.98 -5.85
C GLY A 78 -7.15 -5.86 -4.63
N SER A 79 -5.89 -6.29 -4.76
CA SER A 79 -4.88 -6.18 -3.70
C SER A 79 -4.41 -4.75 -3.40
N GLY A 80 -4.90 -3.74 -4.15
CA GLY A 80 -4.50 -2.35 -3.97
C GLY A 80 -3.08 -2.02 -4.47
N THR A 81 -2.53 -2.81 -5.39
CA THR A 81 -1.18 -2.57 -5.92
C THR A 81 -1.05 -1.21 -6.59
N THR A 82 -2.06 -0.81 -7.36
CA THR A 82 -2.12 0.52 -8.01
C THR A 82 -2.04 1.65 -6.99
N ALA A 83 -2.83 1.55 -5.91
CA ALA A 83 -2.86 2.55 -4.85
C ALA A 83 -1.54 2.64 -4.08
N ALA A 84 -0.92 1.49 -3.77
CA ALA A 84 0.38 1.43 -3.11
C ALA A 84 1.48 2.08 -3.99
N ALA A 85 1.53 1.72 -5.28
CA ALA A 85 2.47 2.31 -6.23
C ALA A 85 2.24 3.82 -6.41
N ALA A 86 0.99 4.28 -6.50
CA ALA A 86 0.65 5.69 -6.61
C ALA A 86 1.12 6.48 -5.38
N ALA A 87 0.86 5.97 -4.17
CA ALA A 87 1.27 6.57 -2.91
C ALA A 87 2.80 6.73 -2.84
N ARG A 88 3.57 5.67 -3.13
CA ARG A 88 5.04 5.72 -3.16
C ARG A 88 5.60 6.69 -4.20
N LEU A 89 4.88 6.90 -5.28
CA LEU A 89 5.25 7.82 -6.34
C LEU A 89 4.76 9.26 -6.11
N GLY A 90 4.16 9.58 -4.95
CA GLY A 90 3.65 10.90 -4.61
C GLY A 90 2.43 11.33 -5.43
N ARG A 91 1.56 10.38 -5.74
CA ARG A 91 0.32 10.63 -6.49
C ARG A 91 -0.89 10.33 -5.61
N PRO A 92 -1.87 11.25 -5.52
CA PRO A 92 -3.16 10.94 -4.92
C PRO A 92 -3.85 9.82 -5.70
N PHE A 93 -4.65 9.03 -5.00
CA PHE A 93 -5.33 7.90 -5.64
C PHE A 93 -6.77 7.74 -5.16
N VAL A 94 -7.57 7.10 -6.01
CA VAL A 94 -8.89 6.55 -5.70
C VAL A 94 -8.87 5.07 -6.07
N ALA A 95 -9.12 4.22 -5.09
CA ALA A 95 -9.19 2.78 -5.27
C ALA A 95 -10.57 2.28 -4.86
N VAL A 96 -11.21 1.53 -5.73
CA VAL A 96 -12.55 0.97 -5.51
C VAL A 96 -12.51 -0.54 -5.75
N ASP A 97 -13.20 -1.29 -4.90
CA ASP A 97 -13.41 -2.73 -5.09
C ASP A 97 -14.70 -3.17 -4.39
N ALA A 98 -15.35 -4.18 -4.92
CA ALA A 98 -16.55 -4.75 -4.33
C ALA A 98 -16.23 -5.73 -3.17
N SER A 99 -14.99 -6.19 -3.06
CA SER A 99 -14.58 -7.18 -2.07
C SER A 99 -14.13 -6.51 -0.76
N PRO A 100 -14.71 -6.84 0.39
CA PRO A 100 -14.23 -6.36 1.68
C PRO A 100 -12.81 -6.86 2.00
N VAL A 101 -12.41 -8.02 1.47
CA VAL A 101 -11.05 -8.55 1.60
C VAL A 101 -10.05 -7.66 0.83
N SER A 102 -10.45 -7.13 -0.33
CA SER A 102 -9.64 -6.14 -1.07
C SER A 102 -9.34 -4.91 -0.20
N LEU A 103 -10.35 -4.34 0.44
CA LEU A 103 -10.19 -3.19 1.34
C LEU A 103 -9.26 -3.49 2.53
N LEU A 104 -9.36 -4.68 3.09
CA LEU A 104 -8.48 -5.11 4.18
C LEU A 104 -7.01 -5.19 3.71
N VAL A 105 -6.77 -5.82 2.57
CA VAL A 105 -5.42 -5.95 1.99
C VAL A 105 -4.85 -4.60 1.62
N LEU A 106 -5.64 -3.76 0.94
CA LEU A 106 -5.23 -2.40 0.59
C LEU A 106 -4.83 -1.59 1.83
N ARG A 107 -5.63 -1.64 2.90
CA ARG A 107 -5.35 -0.95 4.16
C ARG A 107 -4.02 -1.39 4.76
N LYS A 108 -3.76 -2.70 4.82
CA LYS A 108 -2.47 -3.23 5.29
C LYS A 108 -1.30 -2.72 4.45
N ARG A 109 -1.41 -2.73 3.13
CA ARG A 109 -0.36 -2.21 2.23
C ARG A 109 -0.08 -0.72 2.45
N LEU A 110 -1.11 0.10 2.60
CA LEU A 110 -0.95 1.54 2.84
C LEU A 110 -0.26 1.83 4.18
N LEU A 111 -0.58 1.08 5.23
CA LEU A 111 0.08 1.20 6.53
C LEU A 111 1.56 0.82 6.45
N LEU A 112 1.91 -0.26 5.73
CA LEU A 112 3.29 -0.65 5.50
C LEU A 112 4.06 0.39 4.68
N ALA A 113 3.44 0.92 3.61
CA ALA A 113 4.03 1.98 2.79
C ALA A 113 4.30 3.25 3.61
N GLN A 114 3.39 3.62 4.52
CA GLN A 114 3.58 4.74 5.45
C GLN A 114 4.78 4.51 6.37
N GLN A 115 4.96 3.31 6.90
CA GLN A 115 6.10 2.98 7.76
C GLN A 115 7.45 3.15 7.05
N GLU A 116 7.55 2.74 5.78
CA GLU A 116 8.75 2.93 4.98
C GLU A 116 9.05 4.42 4.71
N ILE A 117 8.03 5.22 4.52
CA ILE A 117 8.15 6.67 4.30
C ILE A 117 8.51 7.38 5.59
N ASP A 118 7.90 7.00 6.72
CA ASP A 118 8.13 7.61 8.04
C ASP A 118 9.56 7.44 8.57
N LEU A 119 10.31 6.43 8.09
CA LEU A 119 11.75 6.26 8.40
C LEU A 119 12.60 7.46 7.96
N PHE A 120 12.14 8.25 6.98
CA PHE A 120 12.84 9.40 6.41
C PHE A 120 12.09 10.73 6.63
N SER A 121 10.96 10.70 7.31
CA SER A 121 10.07 11.85 7.51
C SER A 121 10.23 12.47 8.88
N ARG A 122 9.84 13.74 9.00
CA ARG A 122 9.83 14.41 10.29
C ARG A 122 8.75 13.82 11.20
N PRO A 123 9.03 13.60 12.49
CA PRO A 123 8.01 13.14 13.43
C PRO A 123 6.79 14.09 13.43
N GLY A 124 5.61 13.55 13.17
CA GLY A 124 4.34 14.27 13.25
C GLY A 124 3.70 14.66 11.91
N GLU A 125 4.35 14.43 10.76
CA GLU A 125 3.71 14.57 9.46
C GLU A 125 3.12 13.22 9.02
N ALA A 126 1.78 13.12 9.00
CA ALA A 126 1.09 11.98 8.38
C ALA A 126 1.20 12.12 6.86
N LEU A 127 2.03 11.30 6.24
CA LEU A 127 2.26 11.33 4.78
C LEU A 127 1.14 10.68 3.97
N LEU A 128 0.35 9.81 4.59
CA LEU A 128 -0.80 9.14 4.01
C LEU A 128 -2.03 9.39 4.85
N SER A 129 -2.99 10.07 4.24
CA SER A 129 -4.34 10.21 4.77
C SER A 129 -5.30 9.54 3.80
N TYR A 130 -6.18 8.67 4.31
CA TYR A 130 -7.16 8.00 3.47
C TYR A 130 -8.51 7.92 4.17
N SER A 131 -9.56 8.10 3.39
CA SER A 131 -10.93 7.82 3.81
C SER A 131 -11.35 6.47 3.25
N LEU A 132 -11.95 5.65 4.09
CA LEU A 132 -12.50 4.37 3.69
C LEU A 132 -14.02 4.46 3.83
N GLN A 133 -14.73 4.14 2.75
CA GLN A 133 -16.14 3.80 2.82
C GLN A 133 -16.21 2.26 2.88
N PRO A 134 -16.37 1.69 4.07
CA PRO A 134 -16.49 0.24 4.19
C PRO A 134 -17.78 -0.22 3.52
N PRO A 135 -17.79 -1.46 2.98
CA PRO A 135 -19.05 -2.10 2.62
C PRO A 135 -19.97 -2.15 3.84
N GLU A 136 -21.27 -2.24 3.62
CA GLU A 136 -22.29 -2.38 4.68
C GLU A 136 -22.19 -3.75 5.40
N LEU A 137 -21.02 -4.10 5.87
CA LEU A 137 -20.81 -5.26 6.73
C LEU A 137 -20.86 -4.81 8.19
N PRO A 138 -21.49 -5.57 9.07
CA PRO A 138 -21.51 -5.24 10.48
C PRO A 138 -20.07 -5.16 11.01
N ALA A 139 -19.78 -4.13 11.78
CA ALA A 139 -18.48 -4.02 12.44
C ALA A 139 -18.28 -5.20 13.41
N PRO A 140 -17.04 -5.73 13.54
CA PRO A 140 -16.78 -6.82 14.45
C PRO A 140 -17.10 -6.41 15.90
N ALA A 141 -17.74 -7.31 16.66
CA ALA A 141 -18.01 -7.07 18.06
C ALA A 141 -16.71 -7.14 18.86
N LEU A 142 -16.31 -6.03 19.46
CA LEU A 142 -15.06 -5.88 20.21
C LEU A 142 -15.30 -5.65 21.69
N THR A 143 -14.38 -6.14 22.50
CA THR A 143 -14.15 -5.67 23.87
C THR A 143 -12.90 -4.80 23.86
N ILE A 144 -13.03 -3.55 24.30
CA ILE A 144 -11.95 -2.57 24.35
C ILE A 144 -11.69 -2.23 25.81
N GLU A 145 -10.47 -2.48 26.28
CA GLU A 145 -10.01 -2.10 27.61
C GLU A 145 -8.89 -1.08 27.48
N ARG A 146 -9.04 0.05 28.15
CA ARG A 146 -8.01 1.08 28.20
C ARG A 146 -7.43 1.19 29.59
N ARG A 147 -6.08 1.16 29.69
CA ARG A 147 -5.32 1.46 30.91
C ARG A 147 -4.19 2.44 30.56
N ASP A 148 -4.31 3.66 31.03
CA ASP A 148 -3.38 4.75 30.72
C ASP A 148 -3.21 4.95 29.20
N ARG A 149 -2.03 4.60 28.67
CA ARG A 149 -1.69 4.68 27.24
C ARG A 149 -1.82 3.36 26.50
N GLU A 150 -2.13 2.30 27.23
CA GLU A 150 -2.32 0.97 26.64
C GLU A 150 -3.79 0.72 26.32
N VAL A 151 -4.03 0.21 25.12
CA VAL A 151 -5.34 -0.23 24.68
C VAL A 151 -5.27 -1.70 24.30
N ARG A 152 -6.10 -2.51 24.95
CA ARG A 152 -6.29 -3.92 24.62
C ARG A 152 -7.60 -4.08 23.88
N VAL A 153 -7.55 -4.75 22.74
CA VAL A 153 -8.73 -5.03 21.94
C VAL A 153 -8.82 -6.53 21.75
N SER A 154 -9.99 -7.07 22.07
CA SER A 154 -10.27 -8.49 21.89
C SER A 154 -11.56 -8.65 21.11
N PRO A 155 -11.60 -9.43 20.01
CA PRO A 155 -12.85 -9.77 19.35
C PRO A 155 -13.66 -10.66 20.26
N ARG A 156 -14.99 -10.50 20.24
CA ARG A 156 -15.91 -11.41 20.96
C ARG A 156 -16.02 -12.76 20.27
N GLU A 157 -15.88 -12.78 18.95
CA GLU A 157 -15.89 -13.97 18.11
C GLU A 157 -14.84 -13.84 17.01
N GLY A 158 -14.23 -14.96 16.63
CA GLY A 158 -13.23 -14.99 15.55
C GLY A 158 -11.89 -14.33 15.88
N GLY A 159 -11.18 -13.89 14.85
CA GLY A 159 -9.89 -13.24 14.94
C GLY A 159 -9.91 -11.84 14.31
N LEU A 160 -8.99 -10.98 14.75
CA LEU A 160 -8.73 -9.71 14.09
C LEU A 160 -7.68 -9.91 12.99
N ALA A 161 -7.92 -9.32 11.84
CA ALA A 161 -6.98 -9.31 10.74
C ALA A 161 -6.03 -8.10 10.83
N TYR A 162 -6.48 -7.01 11.43
CA TYR A 162 -5.62 -5.89 11.81
C TYR A 162 -6.25 -5.04 12.90
N LEU A 163 -5.42 -4.28 13.60
CA LEU A 163 -5.80 -3.35 14.63
C LEU A 163 -4.96 -2.07 14.49
N ALA A 164 -5.58 -0.91 14.60
CA ALA A 164 -4.89 0.36 14.64
C ALA A 164 -5.45 1.25 15.75
N LEU A 165 -4.57 2.00 16.42
CA LEU A 165 -4.90 3.09 17.32
C LEU A 165 -4.62 4.41 16.61
N GLY A 166 -5.48 5.40 16.78
CA GLY A 166 -5.32 6.67 16.10
C GLY A 166 -6.30 7.73 16.57
N GLU A 167 -6.50 8.71 15.73
CA GLU A 167 -7.44 9.80 15.93
C GLU A 167 -8.30 9.99 14.67
N VAL A 168 -9.51 10.54 14.88
CA VAL A 168 -10.38 10.92 13.77
C VAL A 168 -10.35 12.43 13.64
N ARG A 169 -9.92 12.95 12.49
CA ARG A 169 -9.96 14.37 12.15
C ARG A 169 -10.77 14.52 10.87
N GLU A 170 -11.77 15.40 10.89
CA GLU A 170 -12.65 15.66 9.73
C GLU A 170 -13.27 14.38 9.11
N GLY A 171 -13.60 13.39 9.95
CA GLY A 171 -14.15 12.10 9.51
C GLY A 171 -13.13 11.11 8.96
N ILE A 172 -11.83 11.43 8.97
CA ILE A 172 -10.73 10.59 8.50
C ILE A 172 -9.99 10.00 9.70
N PHE A 173 -9.75 8.68 9.68
CA PHE A 173 -8.94 8.01 10.70
C PHE A 173 -7.46 8.14 10.37
N HIS A 174 -6.68 8.68 11.32
CA HIS A 174 -5.23 8.84 11.24
C HIS A 174 -4.58 7.84 12.20
N PRO A 175 -3.95 6.76 11.70
CA PRO A 175 -3.30 5.77 12.55
C PRO A 175 -2.03 6.34 13.20
N LEU A 176 -1.85 6.08 14.49
CA LEU A 176 -0.65 6.42 15.27
C LEU A 176 0.15 5.17 15.67
N ALA A 177 -0.53 4.03 15.85
CA ALA A 177 0.07 2.73 16.08
C ALA A 177 -0.83 1.65 15.49
N TYR A 178 -0.24 0.54 15.01
CA TYR A 178 -1.01 -0.55 14.42
C TYR A 178 -0.34 -1.91 14.59
N ASP A 179 -1.15 -2.96 14.47
CA ASP A 179 -0.75 -4.35 14.44
C ASP A 179 -1.45 -5.03 13.25
N LEU A 180 -0.67 -5.56 12.32
CA LEU A 180 -1.19 -6.19 11.10
C LEU A 180 -1.51 -7.67 11.27
N GLU A 181 -1.11 -8.24 12.40
CA GLU A 181 -1.39 -9.63 12.80
C GLU A 181 -1.70 -9.67 14.30
N PRO A 182 -2.79 -9.01 14.73
CA PRO A 182 -3.05 -8.84 16.15
C PRO A 182 -3.34 -10.17 16.82
N THR A 183 -2.60 -10.44 17.90
CA THR A 183 -2.83 -11.58 18.78
C THR A 183 -3.86 -11.17 19.85
N PRO A 184 -4.86 -12.02 20.16
CA PRO A 184 -5.82 -11.71 21.20
C PRO A 184 -5.15 -11.30 22.51
N GLY A 185 -5.57 -10.19 23.10
CA GLY A 185 -5.05 -9.67 24.37
C GLY A 185 -3.71 -8.93 24.27
N ARG A 186 -3.09 -8.79 23.10
CA ARG A 186 -1.94 -7.91 22.91
C ARG A 186 -2.36 -6.45 23.09
N ALA A 187 -1.59 -5.70 23.85
CA ALA A 187 -1.81 -4.27 24.03
C ALA A 187 -1.04 -3.48 22.96
N LEU A 188 -1.66 -2.45 22.42
CA LEU A 188 -0.98 -1.38 21.69
C LEU A 188 -0.89 -0.15 22.58
N ALA A 189 0.21 0.58 22.47
CA ALA A 189 0.43 1.82 23.23
C ALA A 189 0.53 3.01 22.28
N ALA A 190 -0.41 3.94 22.39
CA ALA A 190 -0.38 5.23 21.69
C ALA A 190 -1.25 6.25 22.43
N PRO A 191 -0.97 7.57 22.29
CA PRO A 191 -1.88 8.61 22.74
C PRO A 191 -3.06 8.68 21.74
N ALA A 192 -3.95 7.69 21.79
CA ALA A 192 -5.02 7.54 20.80
C ALA A 192 -6.39 7.85 21.37
N TYR A 193 -7.28 8.32 20.53
CA TYR A 193 -8.68 8.63 20.82
C TYR A 193 -9.67 7.76 20.06
N ALA A 194 -9.17 6.91 19.18
CA ALA A 194 -9.98 5.97 18.43
C ALA A 194 -9.24 4.66 18.13
N VAL A 195 -10.00 3.60 17.99
CA VAL A 195 -9.57 2.27 17.54
C VAL A 195 -10.18 2.01 16.18
N GLN A 196 -9.38 1.53 15.24
CA GLN A 196 -9.87 0.94 14.00
C GLN A 196 -9.45 -0.53 13.97
N ALA A 197 -10.39 -1.42 13.70
CA ALA A 197 -10.12 -2.85 13.58
C ALA A 197 -10.90 -3.48 12.44
N ALA A 198 -10.39 -4.59 11.91
CA ALA A 198 -11.10 -5.43 10.97
C ALA A 198 -10.89 -6.91 11.32
N ASP A 199 -11.92 -7.71 11.08
CA ASP A 199 -11.83 -9.17 11.18
C ASP A 199 -11.24 -9.80 9.91
N ILE A 200 -11.03 -11.11 9.97
CA ILE A 200 -10.49 -11.89 8.85
C ILE A 200 -11.41 -11.94 7.61
N PHE A 201 -12.66 -11.54 7.76
CA PHE A 201 -13.65 -11.50 6.67
C PHE A 201 -13.75 -10.10 6.04
N GLY A 202 -13.00 -9.13 6.56
CA GLY A 202 -12.98 -7.76 6.06
C GLY A 202 -14.01 -6.83 6.69
N SER A 203 -14.86 -7.32 7.63
CA SER A 203 -15.71 -6.45 8.44
C SER A 203 -14.86 -5.50 9.26
N SER A 204 -15.17 -4.23 9.27
CA SER A 204 -14.34 -3.24 9.95
C SER A 204 -15.16 -2.12 10.57
N GLY A 205 -14.57 -1.44 11.55
CA GLY A 205 -15.18 -0.29 12.20
C GLY A 205 -14.16 0.60 12.89
N VAL A 206 -14.62 1.76 13.30
CA VAL A 206 -13.88 2.72 14.11
C VAL A 206 -14.66 2.98 15.40
N TRP A 207 -14.01 2.86 16.54
CA TRP A 207 -14.58 3.08 17.85
C TRP A 207 -13.85 4.22 18.55
N ALA A 208 -14.59 5.11 19.19
CA ALA A 208 -14.02 6.10 20.11
C ALA A 208 -13.48 5.39 21.38
N LEU A 209 -12.41 5.92 21.96
CA LEU A 209 -11.79 5.46 23.20
C LEU A 209 -12.19 6.31 24.40
#